data_6c670fc22fdbe94e72b79d37c46f0d3b
#
_entry.id   6c670fc22fdbe94e72b79d37c46f0d3b
#
_cell.length_a   1.000
_cell.length_b   1.000
_cell.length_c   1.000
_cell.angle_alpha   90.00
_cell.angle_beta   90.00
_cell.angle_gamma   90.00
#
_symmetry.space_group_name_H-M   'P 1'
#
loop_
_entity.id
_entity.type
_entity.pdbx_description
1 polymer ?
#
loop_
_entity_poly.entity_id
_entity_poly.type
_entity_poly.pdbx_seq_one_letter_code
_entity_poly.pdbx_strand_id
1 'polypeptide(L)'
;VYNLEIKPGKGAQMIRSSGAAAVVQGKENGEVVIKLPSGEVRKFLGAAYATVGQVVKAGRGRLGKAGRKRLMGIRPRVRGVAMHPGAHPHGGGEGRSGEGMSTPKTPWGKPARGVKTRRRRKYSDGIIIKRRRIGYGSKQ
;
A
#
# COMPACT_ATOMS: atom_id res chain seq x y z
N VAL A 1 0.39 -19.28 -1.57
CA VAL A 1 -0.93 -18.99 -2.15
C VAL A 1 -1.00 -17.54 -2.61
N TYR A 2 -1.82 -17.24 -3.60
CA TYR A 2 -2.11 -15.91 -4.11
C TYR A 2 -3.59 -15.80 -4.50
N ASN A 3 -4.05 -14.65 -4.97
CA ASN A 3 -5.47 -14.41 -5.29
C ASN A 3 -6.42 -14.79 -4.15
N LEU A 4 -6.07 -14.39 -2.92
CA LEU A 4 -6.81 -14.76 -1.73
C LEU A 4 -8.08 -13.93 -1.58
N GLU A 5 -9.19 -14.59 -1.29
CA GLU A 5 -10.44 -13.95 -0.88
C GLU A 5 -10.36 -13.45 0.56
N ILE A 6 -11.03 -12.34 0.84
CA ILE A 6 -11.21 -11.83 2.23
C ILE A 6 -12.45 -12.43 2.84
N LYS A 7 -13.52 -12.55 2.03
CA LYS A 7 -14.77 -13.21 2.39
C LYS A 7 -15.07 -14.25 1.31
N PRO A 8 -15.54 -15.44 1.68
CA PRO A 8 -15.91 -16.47 0.72
C PRO A 8 -16.90 -15.96 -0.34
N GLY A 9 -16.67 -16.31 -1.59
CA GLY A 9 -17.52 -15.93 -2.74
C GLY A 9 -17.36 -14.48 -3.23
N LYS A 10 -16.50 -13.67 -2.60
CA LYS A 10 -16.29 -12.26 -3.02
C LYS A 10 -15.23 -12.09 -4.12
N GLY A 11 -14.54 -13.16 -4.47
CA GLY A 11 -13.45 -13.17 -5.43
C GLY A 11 -12.12 -12.69 -4.87
N ALA A 12 -11.08 -12.87 -5.65
CA ALA A 12 -9.69 -12.57 -5.28
C ALA A 12 -9.47 -11.08 -5.01
N GLN A 13 -9.11 -10.72 -3.79
CA GLN A 13 -8.91 -9.34 -3.36
C GLN A 13 -7.47 -9.07 -2.86
N MET A 14 -6.76 -10.08 -2.39
CA MET A 14 -5.42 -9.93 -1.81
C MET A 14 -4.38 -10.72 -2.59
N ILE A 15 -3.12 -10.31 -2.47
CA ILE A 15 -1.94 -11.00 -3.04
C ILE A 15 -2.06 -11.15 -4.56
N ARG A 16 -2.30 -10.03 -5.23
CA ARG A 16 -2.51 -9.97 -6.69
C ARG A 16 -1.35 -9.32 -7.45
N SER A 17 -0.42 -8.71 -6.73
CA SER A 17 0.72 -7.99 -7.35
C SER A 17 1.69 -8.97 -7.99
N SER A 18 2.34 -8.54 -9.09
CA SER A 18 3.37 -9.33 -9.78
C SER A 18 4.44 -9.86 -8.80
N GLY A 19 4.69 -11.15 -8.86
CA GLY A 19 5.64 -11.85 -8.00
C GLY A 19 5.20 -12.01 -6.54
N ALA A 20 3.97 -11.65 -6.18
CA ALA A 20 3.50 -11.81 -4.80
C ALA A 20 3.04 -13.24 -4.51
N ALA A 21 3.37 -13.70 -3.31
CA ALA A 21 2.86 -14.94 -2.73
C ALA A 21 2.72 -14.78 -1.22
N ALA A 22 1.82 -15.53 -0.62
CA ALA A 22 1.69 -15.66 0.84
C ALA A 22 1.89 -17.12 1.24
N VAL A 23 2.26 -17.33 2.50
CA VAL A 23 2.53 -18.64 3.05
C VAL A 23 1.44 -19.00 4.06
N VAL A 24 0.82 -20.16 3.88
CA VAL A 24 -0.08 -20.75 4.86
C VAL A 24 0.78 -21.29 6.01
N GLN A 25 0.51 -20.84 7.23
CA GLN A 25 1.26 -21.26 8.43
C GLN A 25 0.56 -22.36 9.21
N GLY A 26 -0.76 -22.37 9.21
CA GLY A 26 -1.53 -23.37 9.93
C GLY A 26 -3.02 -23.31 9.58
N LYS A 27 -3.75 -24.33 9.98
CA LYS A 27 -5.20 -24.43 9.87
C LYS A 27 -5.74 -24.95 11.20
N GLU A 28 -6.61 -24.18 11.84
CA GLU A 28 -7.19 -24.50 13.14
C GLU A 28 -8.65 -24.05 13.18
N ASN A 29 -9.53 -24.90 13.72
CA ASN A 29 -10.94 -24.56 13.99
C ASN A 29 -11.69 -23.93 12.81
N GLY A 30 -11.44 -24.39 11.57
CA GLY A 30 -12.06 -23.82 10.38
C GLY A 30 -11.46 -22.49 9.91
N GLU A 31 -10.47 -21.96 10.62
CA GLU A 31 -9.69 -20.77 10.21
C GLU A 31 -8.31 -21.17 9.67
N VAL A 32 -7.78 -20.36 8.77
CA VAL A 32 -6.45 -20.55 8.18
C VAL A 32 -5.59 -19.34 8.51
N VAL A 33 -4.43 -19.61 9.09
CA VAL A 33 -3.42 -18.58 9.43
C VAL A 33 -2.49 -18.40 8.24
N ILE A 34 -2.44 -17.19 7.71
CA ILE A 34 -1.65 -16.85 6.51
C ILE A 34 -0.69 -15.70 6.80
N LYS A 35 0.59 -15.91 6.50
CA LYS A 35 1.62 -14.87 6.50
C LYS A 35 1.63 -14.17 5.14
N LEU A 36 1.27 -12.91 5.14
CA LEU A 36 1.21 -12.05 3.95
C LEU A 36 2.62 -11.61 3.51
N PRO A 37 2.81 -11.17 2.24
CA PRO A 37 4.09 -10.64 1.76
C PRO A 37 4.63 -9.46 2.57
N SER A 38 3.75 -8.70 3.23
CA SER A 38 4.11 -7.60 4.12
C SER A 38 4.73 -8.04 5.46
N GLY A 39 4.72 -9.37 5.75
CA GLY A 39 5.09 -9.94 7.05
C GLY A 39 3.96 -9.92 8.09
N GLU A 40 2.80 -9.38 7.76
CA GLU A 40 1.62 -9.44 8.61
C GLU A 40 1.02 -10.84 8.59
N VAL A 41 0.60 -11.33 9.75
CA VAL A 41 -0.05 -12.65 9.91
C VAL A 41 -1.51 -12.42 10.22
N ARG A 42 -2.40 -13.02 9.45
CA ARG A 42 -3.86 -12.90 9.60
C ARG A 42 -4.54 -14.25 9.56
N LYS A 43 -5.69 -14.29 10.20
CA LYS A 43 -6.66 -15.38 10.10
C LYS A 43 -7.61 -15.14 8.93
N PHE A 44 -7.99 -16.20 8.25
CA PHE A 44 -8.99 -16.21 7.19
C PHE A 44 -9.93 -17.39 7.38
N LEU A 45 -11.15 -17.28 6.92
CA LEU A 45 -12.09 -18.39 6.93
C LEU A 45 -11.59 -19.51 6.02
N GLY A 46 -11.68 -20.76 6.47
CA GLY A 46 -11.24 -21.93 5.69
C GLY A 46 -11.99 -22.12 4.37
N ALA A 47 -13.20 -21.57 4.26
CA ALA A 47 -14.00 -21.56 3.04
C ALA A 47 -13.58 -20.50 2.01
N ALA A 48 -12.62 -19.61 2.33
CA ALA A 48 -12.12 -18.59 1.40
C ALA A 48 -11.22 -19.23 0.34
N TYR A 49 -11.49 -18.93 -0.93
CA TYR A 49 -10.69 -19.44 -2.04
C TYR A 49 -9.35 -18.71 -2.17
N ALA A 50 -8.35 -19.46 -2.58
CA ALA A 50 -7.03 -18.96 -2.94
C ALA A 50 -6.42 -19.83 -4.06
N THR A 51 -5.55 -19.28 -4.86
CA THR A 51 -4.80 -20.03 -5.87
C THR A 51 -3.47 -20.49 -5.28
N VAL A 52 -3.10 -21.73 -5.52
CA VAL A 52 -1.79 -22.27 -5.09
C VAL A 52 -0.71 -21.81 -6.05
N GLY A 53 0.42 -21.35 -5.51
CA GLY A 53 1.56 -20.87 -6.27
C GLY A 53 1.89 -19.41 -6.00
N GLN A 54 2.41 -18.73 -7.02
CA GLN A 54 2.86 -17.33 -6.98
C GLN A 54 2.36 -16.60 -8.22
N VAL A 55 2.03 -15.31 -8.08
CA VAL A 55 1.68 -14.46 -9.22
C VAL A 55 2.88 -14.35 -10.15
N VAL A 56 2.65 -14.50 -11.45
CA VAL A 56 3.70 -14.38 -12.48
C VAL A 56 4.49 -13.07 -12.28
N LYS A 57 5.80 -13.18 -12.26
CA LYS A 57 6.70 -12.05 -12.15
C LYS A 57 6.86 -11.37 -13.51
N ALA A 58 5.93 -10.48 -13.85
CA ALA A 58 6.05 -9.65 -15.05
C ALA A 58 7.08 -8.56 -14.82
N GLY A 59 8.16 -8.56 -15.59
CA GLY A 59 9.12 -7.48 -15.63
C GLY A 59 8.50 -6.26 -16.29
N ARG A 60 8.36 -5.16 -15.57
CA ARG A 60 8.07 -3.87 -16.19
C ARG A 60 9.37 -3.31 -16.75
N GLY A 61 9.52 -3.28 -18.07
CA GLY A 61 10.64 -2.64 -18.74
C GLY A 61 10.78 -1.16 -18.33
N ARG A 62 11.99 -0.60 -18.41
CA ARG A 62 12.22 0.85 -18.21
C ARG A 62 11.41 1.64 -19.23
N LEU A 63 10.63 2.60 -18.75
CA LEU A 63 9.82 3.45 -19.61
C LEU A 63 10.68 4.40 -20.46
N GLY A 64 11.85 4.78 -19.96
CA GLY A 64 12.84 5.61 -20.67
C GLY A 64 12.43 7.08 -20.82
N LYS A 65 11.21 7.37 -21.20
CA LYS A 65 10.72 8.74 -21.41
C LYS A 65 9.31 8.95 -20.84
N ALA A 66 9.01 10.21 -20.51
CA ALA A 66 7.72 10.61 -19.94
C ALA A 66 6.54 10.33 -20.88
N GLY A 67 6.73 10.41 -22.20
CA GLY A 67 5.69 10.13 -23.19
C GLY A 67 5.14 8.70 -23.11
N ARG A 68 5.97 7.70 -22.81
CA ARG A 68 5.48 6.33 -22.59
C ARG A 68 4.55 6.22 -21.40
N LYS A 69 4.82 7.00 -20.35
CA LYS A 69 3.96 7.07 -19.16
C LYS A 69 2.61 7.70 -19.51
N ARG A 70 2.60 8.72 -20.38
CA ARG A 70 1.38 9.33 -20.94
C ARG A 70 0.54 8.35 -21.75
N LEU A 71 1.17 7.54 -22.58
CA LEU A 71 0.50 6.48 -23.36
C LEU A 71 -0.17 5.42 -22.47
N MET A 72 0.31 5.25 -21.24
CA MET A 72 -0.34 4.38 -20.23
C MET A 72 -1.52 5.06 -19.51
N GLY A 73 -1.97 6.23 -19.95
CA GLY A 73 -3.06 6.99 -19.35
C GLY A 73 -2.66 7.78 -18.09
N ILE A 74 -1.39 7.81 -17.74
CA ILE A 74 -0.92 8.50 -16.52
C ILE A 74 -0.62 9.96 -16.84
N ARG A 75 -1.40 10.89 -16.29
CA ARG A 75 -1.16 12.34 -16.43
C ARG A 75 0.10 12.78 -15.65
N PRO A 76 0.76 13.86 -16.11
CA PRO A 76 1.87 14.48 -15.38
C PRO A 76 1.43 14.93 -13.99
N ARG A 77 2.36 14.85 -13.04
CA ARG A 77 2.16 15.33 -11.67
C ARG A 77 3.09 16.51 -11.40
N VAL A 78 2.55 17.57 -10.85
CA VAL A 78 3.30 18.76 -10.42
C VAL A 78 3.64 18.61 -8.94
N ARG A 79 4.86 18.98 -8.55
CA ARG A 79 5.29 19.00 -7.15
C ARG A 79 4.63 20.17 -6.44
N GLY A 80 4.25 20.03 -5.16
CA GLY A 80 3.64 21.08 -4.38
C GLY A 80 4.46 22.38 -4.32
N VAL A 81 5.80 22.25 -4.23
CA VAL A 81 6.73 23.41 -4.23
C VAL A 81 6.77 24.19 -5.55
N ALA A 82 6.29 23.61 -6.65
CA ALA A 82 6.20 24.27 -7.96
C ALA A 82 4.81 24.86 -8.23
N MET A 83 3.91 24.80 -7.26
CA MET A 83 2.55 25.34 -7.36
C MET A 83 2.46 26.75 -6.79
N HIS A 84 1.37 27.43 -7.14
CA HIS A 84 1.00 28.72 -6.52
C HIS A 84 0.65 28.52 -5.03
N PRO A 85 0.89 29.51 -4.15
CA PRO A 85 0.58 29.42 -2.71
C PRO A 85 -0.88 29.05 -2.41
N GLY A 86 -1.83 29.51 -3.22
CA GLY A 86 -3.23 29.15 -3.11
C GLY A 86 -3.58 27.70 -3.49
N ALA A 87 -2.70 27.04 -4.27
CA ALA A 87 -2.94 25.68 -4.76
C ALA A 87 -2.30 24.60 -3.88
N HIS A 88 -1.26 24.94 -3.15
CA HIS A 88 -0.56 23.98 -2.28
C HIS A 88 0.12 24.70 -1.10
N PRO A 89 0.10 24.13 0.13
CA PRO A 89 0.80 24.69 1.29
C PRO A 89 2.31 24.88 1.09
N HIS A 90 2.94 24.14 0.18
CA HIS A 90 4.36 24.29 -0.18
C HIS A 90 4.60 25.24 -1.34
N GLY A 91 3.57 25.87 -1.88
CA GLY A 91 3.67 26.76 -3.01
C GLY A 91 4.24 28.13 -2.63
N GLY A 92 4.69 28.86 -3.64
CA GLY A 92 5.24 30.21 -3.52
C GLY A 92 6.76 30.26 -3.30
N GLY A 93 7.25 31.49 -3.10
CA GLY A 93 8.68 31.80 -2.95
C GLY A 93 9.33 32.22 -4.26
N GLU A 94 10.58 32.70 -4.18
CA GLU A 94 11.40 33.06 -5.34
C GLU A 94 12.35 31.93 -5.71
N GLY A 95 12.52 31.70 -7.02
CA GLY A 95 13.41 30.69 -7.57
C GLY A 95 13.08 29.29 -7.07
N ARG A 96 14.04 28.62 -6.43
CA ARG A 96 13.85 27.32 -5.75
C ARG A 96 13.62 27.53 -4.27
N SER A 97 12.38 27.42 -3.85
CA SER A 97 12.03 27.42 -2.43
C SER A 97 12.00 26.00 -1.88
N GLY A 98 12.38 25.85 -0.61
CA GLY A 98 12.15 24.62 0.15
C GLY A 98 10.69 24.49 0.58
N GLU A 99 10.36 23.40 1.26
CA GLU A 99 9.01 23.19 1.79
C GLU A 99 8.63 24.14 2.91
N GLY A 100 9.63 24.69 3.63
CA GLY A 100 9.47 25.69 4.70
C GLY A 100 8.67 25.25 5.92
N MET A 101 8.41 23.94 6.06
CA MET A 101 7.57 23.38 7.11
C MET A 101 8.27 22.24 7.83
N SER A 102 7.95 22.03 9.10
CA SER A 102 8.51 20.94 9.92
C SER A 102 8.19 19.55 9.35
N THR A 103 7.06 19.40 8.65
CA THR A 103 6.66 18.16 7.99
C THR A 103 6.00 18.44 6.65
N PRO A 104 6.24 17.62 5.61
CA PRO A 104 5.56 17.74 4.33
C PRO A 104 4.04 17.67 4.49
N LYS A 105 3.33 18.51 3.76
CA LYS A 105 1.87 18.58 3.73
C LYS A 105 1.30 18.06 2.42
N THR A 106 0.06 17.60 2.48
CA THR A 106 -0.76 17.33 1.31
C THR A 106 -1.39 18.64 0.78
N PRO A 107 -1.95 18.67 -0.44
CA PRO A 107 -2.67 19.85 -0.94
C PRO A 107 -3.77 20.36 0.01
N TRP A 108 -4.32 19.48 0.84
CA TRP A 108 -5.37 19.79 1.82
C TRP A 108 -4.81 20.13 3.21
N GLY A 109 -3.52 20.38 3.35
CA GLY A 109 -2.89 20.80 4.61
C GLY A 109 -2.64 19.69 5.62
N LYS A 110 -3.00 18.45 5.33
CA LYS A 110 -2.73 17.30 6.23
C LYS A 110 -1.28 16.86 6.11
N PRO A 111 -0.64 16.36 7.21
CA PRO A 111 0.70 15.78 7.12
C PRO A 111 0.76 14.66 6.08
N ALA A 112 1.76 14.70 5.19
CA ALA A 112 1.93 13.73 4.11
C ALA A 112 2.72 12.49 4.52
N ARG A 113 3.55 12.59 5.57
CA ARG A 113 4.42 11.51 6.06
C ARG A 113 4.39 11.45 7.59
N GLY A 114 4.79 10.29 8.15
CA GLY A 114 4.91 10.09 9.59
C GLY A 114 3.60 9.89 10.35
N VAL A 115 2.46 9.93 9.69
CA VAL A 115 1.14 9.80 10.31
C VAL A 115 0.57 8.40 10.06
N LYS A 116 0.02 7.80 11.10
CA LYS A 116 -0.75 6.55 10.98
C LYS A 116 -2.08 6.85 10.29
N THR A 117 -2.23 6.42 9.03
CA THR A 117 -3.46 6.62 8.24
C THR A 117 -4.49 5.53 8.43
N ARG A 118 -4.12 4.40 9.07
CA ARG A 118 -5.08 3.32 9.36
C ARG A 118 -6.14 3.81 10.34
N ARG A 119 -7.41 3.66 9.97
CA ARG A 119 -8.55 3.96 10.85
C ARG A 119 -8.47 3.10 12.11
N ARG A 120 -8.70 3.69 13.27
CA ARG A 120 -8.85 2.97 14.54
C ARG A 120 -10.10 2.08 14.49
N ARG A 121 -10.09 0.95 15.20
CA ARG A 121 -11.21 -0.01 15.28
C ARG A 121 -11.73 -0.44 13.90
N LYS A 122 -10.82 -0.83 13.02
CA LYS A 122 -11.20 -1.39 11.72
C LYS A 122 -11.69 -2.83 11.91
N TYR A 123 -12.75 -3.22 11.17
CA TYR A 123 -13.30 -4.59 11.23
C TYR A 123 -12.24 -5.70 11.07
N SER A 124 -11.17 -5.43 10.34
CA SER A 124 -10.09 -6.38 10.13
C SER A 124 -9.06 -6.44 11.27
N ASP A 125 -9.27 -5.72 12.38
CA ASP A 125 -8.31 -5.77 13.50
C ASP A 125 -8.43 -7.09 14.27
N GLY A 126 -9.63 -7.67 14.37
CA GLY A 126 -9.86 -8.96 15.02
C GLY A 126 -9.24 -10.17 14.31
N ILE A 127 -8.97 -10.06 13.02
CA ILE A 127 -8.36 -11.14 12.23
C ILE A 127 -6.82 -11.04 12.13
N ILE A 128 -6.21 -9.98 12.68
CA ILE A 128 -4.76 -9.77 12.64
C ILE A 128 -4.14 -10.39 13.89
N ILE A 129 -3.33 -11.44 13.71
CA ILE A 129 -2.55 -12.07 14.79
C ILE A 129 -1.28 -11.26 15.06
N LYS A 130 -0.54 -10.96 13.99
CA LYS A 130 0.73 -10.22 14.08
C LYS A 130 0.79 -9.14 13.01
N ARG A 131 1.03 -7.91 13.43
CA ARG A 131 1.21 -6.79 12.49
C ARG A 131 2.53 -6.87 11.76
N ARG A 132 2.61 -6.25 10.58
CA ARG A 132 3.86 -6.08 9.85
C ARG A 132 4.88 -5.34 10.71
N ARG A 133 6.16 -5.62 10.52
CA ARG A 133 7.23 -4.83 11.12
C ARG A 133 7.12 -3.38 10.64
N ILE A 134 7.24 -2.45 11.56
CA ILE A 134 7.35 -1.03 11.25
C ILE A 134 8.79 -0.79 10.79
N GLY A 135 9.00 0.01 9.75
CA GLY A 135 10.31 0.24 9.17
C GLY A 135 11.32 0.87 10.14
N TYR A 136 12.55 0.95 9.69
CA TYR A 136 13.72 1.48 10.43
C TYR A 136 13.37 2.80 11.16
N GLY A 137 13.56 2.82 12.49
CA GLY A 137 13.41 4.02 13.32
C GLY A 137 12.15 4.08 14.20
N SER A 138 11.19 3.16 14.08
CA SER A 138 10.10 3.06 15.06
C SER A 138 10.52 2.17 16.22
N LYS A 139 10.93 2.77 17.32
CA LYS A 139 10.98 2.10 18.62
C LYS A 139 9.58 1.59 18.95
N GLN A 140 9.51 0.37 19.45
CA GLN A 140 8.30 -0.24 20.02
C GLN A 140 7.85 0.56 21.25
#